data_abecca48d5b6f25fa5b944dcdfeeab8e
#
_entry.id   abecca48d5b6f25fa5b944dcdfeeab8e
#
_cell.length_a   1.000
_cell.length_b   1.000
_cell.length_c   1.000
_cell.angle_alpha   90.00
_cell.angle_beta   90.00
_cell.angle_gamma   90.00
#
_symmetry.space_group_name_H-M   'P 1'
#
loop_
_entity.id
_entity.type
_entity.pdbx_description
1 polymer ?
#
loop_
_entity_poly.entity_id
_entity_poly.type
_entity_poly.pdbx_seq_one_letter_code
_entity_poly.pdbx_strand_id
1 'polypeptide(L)'
;MGETVQLTSGADGFKFGAYHAGVSDARRGGLVILHAIWGVTPHLRALADEYAEIGYEVLVPSLFDRFQKGFAERDFDPALMDRQMLFGEQTHWGADVLDAVQAAINALSPPVFAMGFCFGGTTAWLAAARCTGLAAVASFYGGQIVDYLSEIPLAPTILHLGKTDDLILPAAVETIRAAHPDLPAFLYEAGHAFVAPNGYHEDSARLSKLRTLAHFSHHSGVRGES
;
A
#
# COMPACT_ATOMS: atom_id res chain seq x y z
N MET A 1 2.47 0.76 -20.27
CA MET A 1 2.11 -0.54 -19.64
C MET A 1 3.38 -1.16 -19.07
N GLY A 2 3.32 -1.56 -17.82
CA GLY A 2 4.42 -2.19 -17.13
C GLY A 2 4.58 -3.69 -17.47
N GLU A 3 5.55 -4.32 -16.86
CA GLU A 3 5.90 -5.73 -17.03
C GLU A 3 6.03 -6.46 -15.69
N THR A 4 6.00 -7.78 -15.72
CA THR A 4 6.28 -8.57 -14.53
C THR A 4 7.77 -8.82 -14.42
N VAL A 5 8.35 -8.42 -13.30
CA VAL A 5 9.76 -8.62 -12.96
C VAL A 5 9.90 -9.58 -11.78
N GLN A 6 11.10 -10.09 -11.56
CA GLN A 6 11.43 -10.92 -10.39
C GLN A 6 12.27 -10.14 -9.41
N LEU A 7 11.84 -10.13 -8.15
CA LEU A 7 12.61 -9.61 -7.01
C LEU A 7 13.11 -10.77 -6.13
N THR A 8 14.07 -10.46 -5.29
CA THR A 8 14.66 -11.45 -4.36
C THR A 8 14.64 -10.87 -2.94
N SER A 9 14.08 -11.60 -1.99
CA SER A 9 14.14 -11.28 -0.56
C SER A 9 15.60 -11.28 -0.10
N GLY A 10 15.98 -10.21 0.59
CA GLY A 10 17.32 -10.09 1.17
C GLY A 10 17.53 -10.98 2.40
N ALA A 11 16.46 -11.47 3.02
CA ALA A 11 16.53 -12.27 4.24
C ALA A 11 16.89 -13.73 3.98
N ASP A 12 16.29 -14.33 2.93
CA ASP A 12 16.40 -15.78 2.68
C ASP A 12 16.62 -16.15 1.21
N GLY A 13 16.74 -15.15 0.32
CA GLY A 13 16.93 -15.37 -1.10
C GLY A 13 15.67 -15.86 -1.85
N PHE A 14 14.48 -15.83 -1.21
CA PHE A 14 13.24 -16.21 -1.87
C PHE A 14 12.93 -15.29 -3.05
N LYS A 15 12.58 -15.89 -4.20
CA LYS A 15 12.25 -15.16 -5.43
C LYS A 15 10.75 -15.03 -5.60
N PHE A 16 10.29 -13.81 -5.77
CA PHE A 16 8.88 -13.48 -5.94
C PHE A 16 8.67 -12.50 -7.10
N GLY A 17 7.46 -12.46 -7.63
CA GLY A 17 7.08 -11.57 -8.71
C GLY A 17 6.78 -10.15 -8.22
N ALA A 18 6.95 -9.17 -9.09
CA ALA A 18 6.41 -7.82 -8.92
C ALA A 18 5.96 -7.29 -10.27
N TYR A 19 4.90 -6.47 -10.29
CA TYR A 19 4.59 -5.66 -11.46
C TYR A 19 5.42 -4.38 -11.40
N HIS A 20 6.15 -4.08 -12.47
CA HIS A 20 6.98 -2.90 -12.60
C HIS A 20 6.41 -1.98 -13.68
N ALA A 21 6.11 -0.75 -13.33
CA ALA A 21 5.75 0.31 -14.26
C ALA A 21 6.84 1.40 -14.23
N GLY A 22 7.62 1.47 -15.29
CA GLY A 22 8.70 2.47 -15.44
C GLY A 22 8.15 3.83 -15.85
N VAL A 23 8.85 4.88 -15.47
CA VAL A 23 8.52 6.24 -15.88
C VAL A 23 8.98 6.51 -17.31
N SER A 24 8.18 7.30 -18.05
CA SER A 24 8.50 7.75 -19.40
C SER A 24 9.06 9.17 -19.45
N ASP A 25 9.00 9.91 -18.34
CA ASP A 25 9.34 11.32 -18.26
C ASP A 25 10.06 11.64 -16.93
N ALA A 26 10.05 12.90 -16.49
CA ALA A 26 10.71 13.37 -15.29
C ALA A 26 10.30 12.56 -14.04
N ARG A 27 11.27 11.87 -13.46
CA ARG A 27 11.06 11.00 -12.31
C ARG A 27 10.85 11.82 -11.03
N ARG A 28 9.75 11.57 -10.33
CA ARG A 28 9.42 12.16 -9.00
C ARG A 28 9.89 11.30 -7.84
N GLY A 29 10.02 9.99 -8.05
CA GLY A 29 10.47 9.03 -7.03
C GLY A 29 10.10 7.61 -7.39
N GLY A 30 10.45 6.67 -6.51
CA GLY A 30 9.96 5.31 -6.52
C GLY A 30 8.66 5.20 -5.70
N LEU A 31 7.78 4.28 -6.08
CA LEU A 31 6.54 4.01 -5.36
C LEU A 31 6.33 2.50 -5.24
N VAL A 32 6.22 2.00 -4.01
CA VAL A 32 5.80 0.63 -3.74
C VAL A 32 4.30 0.63 -3.47
N ILE A 33 3.53 -0.10 -4.28
CA ILE A 33 2.08 -0.28 -4.08
C ILE A 33 1.81 -1.67 -3.50
N LEU A 34 1.15 -1.71 -2.34
CA LEU A 34 0.89 -2.92 -1.58
C LEU A 34 -0.57 -3.35 -1.77
N HIS A 35 -0.75 -4.55 -2.30
CA HIS A 35 -2.05 -5.06 -2.71
C HIS A 35 -2.94 -5.47 -1.52
N ALA A 36 -4.26 -5.44 -1.74
CA ALA A 36 -5.25 -6.05 -0.87
C ALA A 36 -5.17 -7.59 -0.94
N ILE A 37 -6.05 -8.28 -0.22
CA ILE A 37 -6.14 -9.77 -0.22
C ILE A 37 -6.34 -10.38 -1.62
N TRP A 38 -6.65 -9.59 -2.63
CA TRP A 38 -6.90 -10.01 -4.01
C TRP A 38 -5.62 -10.20 -4.85
N GLY A 39 -4.45 -9.86 -4.31
CA GLY A 39 -3.18 -9.95 -5.04
C GLY A 39 -2.97 -8.80 -6.03
N VAL A 40 -2.08 -9.02 -7.00
CA VAL A 40 -1.70 -8.02 -8.03
C VAL A 40 -2.72 -8.03 -9.18
N THR A 41 -3.93 -7.54 -8.90
CA THR A 41 -5.07 -7.51 -9.82
C THR A 41 -4.83 -6.64 -11.06
N PRO A 42 -5.61 -6.82 -12.16
CA PRO A 42 -5.58 -5.91 -13.30
C PRO A 42 -5.84 -4.44 -12.93
N HIS A 43 -6.76 -4.18 -11.98
CA HIS A 43 -7.02 -2.85 -11.46
C HIS A 43 -5.78 -2.24 -10.81
N LEU A 44 -5.06 -3.01 -10.00
CA LEU A 44 -3.87 -2.51 -9.31
C LEU A 44 -2.71 -2.26 -10.27
N ARG A 45 -2.60 -3.06 -11.35
CA ARG A 45 -1.64 -2.82 -12.44
C ARG A 45 -1.97 -1.53 -13.20
N ALA A 46 -3.25 -1.29 -13.50
CA ALA A 46 -3.69 -0.05 -14.12
C ALA A 46 -3.40 1.18 -13.23
N LEU A 47 -3.62 1.05 -11.92
CA LEU A 47 -3.26 2.10 -10.97
C LEU A 47 -1.74 2.36 -10.95
N ALA A 48 -0.92 1.32 -11.03
CA ALA A 48 0.54 1.46 -11.12
C ALA A 48 0.95 2.20 -12.40
N ASP A 49 0.34 1.87 -13.54
CA ASP A 49 0.57 2.56 -14.81
C ASP A 49 0.16 4.04 -14.72
N GLU A 50 -0.98 4.38 -14.08
CA GLU A 50 -1.39 5.78 -13.85
C GLU A 50 -0.37 6.56 -13.01
N TYR A 51 0.21 5.94 -11.97
CA TYR A 51 1.26 6.60 -11.18
C TYR A 51 2.57 6.73 -11.97
N ALA A 52 2.87 5.80 -12.86
CA ALA A 52 4.02 5.90 -13.76
C ALA A 52 3.88 7.06 -14.75
N GLU A 53 2.67 7.30 -15.27
CA GLU A 53 2.37 8.44 -16.16
C GLU A 53 2.60 9.80 -15.48
N ILE A 54 2.44 9.88 -14.16
CA ILE A 54 2.68 11.12 -13.38
C ILE A 54 4.06 11.18 -12.75
N GLY A 55 4.99 10.28 -13.13
CA GLY A 55 6.41 10.37 -12.83
C GLY A 55 6.90 9.51 -11.67
N TYR A 56 6.12 8.52 -11.19
CA TYR A 56 6.62 7.56 -10.20
C TYR A 56 7.07 6.26 -10.87
N GLU A 57 8.27 5.79 -10.54
CA GLU A 57 8.68 4.42 -10.89
C GLU A 57 8.03 3.44 -9.91
N VAL A 58 7.13 2.58 -10.40
CA VAL A 58 6.25 1.79 -9.52
C VAL A 58 6.65 0.32 -9.48
N LEU A 59 6.68 -0.24 -8.27
CA LEU A 59 6.73 -1.68 -8.03
C LEU A 59 5.51 -2.12 -7.21
N VAL A 60 4.86 -3.19 -7.68
CA VAL A 60 3.76 -3.86 -6.97
C VAL A 60 4.20 -5.29 -6.65
N PRO A 61 4.81 -5.54 -5.47
CA PRO A 61 5.29 -6.87 -5.11
C PRO A 61 4.13 -7.84 -4.87
N SER A 62 4.31 -9.09 -5.33
CA SER A 62 3.37 -10.20 -5.08
C SER A 62 3.58 -10.75 -3.67
N LEU A 63 2.91 -10.17 -2.68
CA LEU A 63 3.09 -10.48 -1.25
C LEU A 63 2.70 -11.93 -0.88
N PHE A 64 1.91 -12.58 -1.73
CA PHE A 64 1.41 -13.94 -1.49
C PHE A 64 2.17 -15.04 -2.26
N ASP A 65 3.26 -14.70 -2.96
CA ASP A 65 4.02 -15.66 -3.77
C ASP A 65 4.63 -16.81 -2.98
N ARG A 66 4.79 -16.67 -1.66
CA ARG A 66 5.21 -17.77 -0.78
C ARG A 66 4.14 -18.84 -0.65
N PHE A 67 2.87 -18.49 -0.83
CA PHE A 67 1.74 -19.42 -0.76
C PHE A 67 1.28 -19.85 -2.13
N GLN A 68 1.13 -18.88 -3.05
CA GLN A 68 0.72 -19.12 -4.42
C GLN A 68 1.35 -18.11 -5.35
N LYS A 69 2.28 -18.57 -6.20
CA LYS A 69 2.97 -17.71 -7.17
C LYS A 69 2.01 -17.06 -8.14
N GLY A 70 2.19 -15.75 -8.34
CA GLY A 70 1.41 -14.98 -9.30
C GLY A 70 -0.07 -14.86 -8.93
N PHE A 71 -0.39 -15.00 -7.63
CA PHE A 71 -1.76 -14.85 -7.16
C PHE A 71 -2.33 -13.47 -7.52
N ALA A 72 -3.39 -13.49 -8.31
CA ALA A 72 -4.16 -12.29 -8.67
C ALA A 72 -5.57 -12.72 -9.08
N GLU A 73 -6.56 -12.26 -8.35
CA GLU A 73 -7.96 -12.47 -8.74
C GLU A 73 -8.36 -11.43 -9.79
N ARG A 74 -9.06 -11.88 -10.83
CA ARG A 74 -9.53 -11.00 -11.90
C ARG A 74 -10.79 -10.26 -11.51
N ASP A 75 -11.66 -10.97 -10.79
CA ASP A 75 -12.94 -10.48 -10.32
C ASP A 75 -12.94 -10.53 -8.80
N PHE A 76 -13.54 -9.53 -8.17
CA PHE A 76 -13.73 -9.49 -6.72
C PHE A 76 -14.86 -10.46 -6.33
N ASP A 77 -14.61 -11.77 -6.41
CA ASP A 77 -15.59 -12.81 -6.11
C ASP A 77 -15.69 -13.02 -4.60
N PRO A 78 -16.83 -12.68 -3.97
CA PRO A 78 -17.03 -12.87 -2.54
C PRO A 78 -16.88 -14.34 -2.10
N ALA A 79 -17.13 -15.31 -2.99
CA ALA A 79 -16.95 -16.74 -2.68
C ALA A 79 -15.48 -17.14 -2.47
N LEU A 80 -14.54 -16.34 -2.95
CA LEU A 80 -13.12 -16.55 -2.77
C LEU A 80 -12.54 -15.78 -1.57
N MET A 81 -13.34 -14.93 -0.94
CA MET A 81 -12.87 -14.05 0.14
C MET A 81 -12.28 -14.83 1.32
N ASP A 82 -12.92 -15.92 1.73
CA ASP A 82 -12.43 -16.74 2.86
C ASP A 82 -11.04 -17.31 2.60
N ARG A 83 -10.78 -17.74 1.35
CA ARG A 83 -9.47 -18.26 0.96
C ARG A 83 -8.41 -17.17 0.96
N GLN A 84 -8.75 -15.98 0.51
CA GLN A 84 -7.84 -14.85 0.44
C GLN A 84 -7.58 -14.26 1.83
N MET A 85 -8.59 -14.24 2.70
CA MET A 85 -8.42 -13.91 4.11
C MET A 85 -7.46 -14.88 4.78
N LEU A 86 -7.55 -16.18 4.47
CA LEU A 86 -6.64 -17.20 4.98
C LEU A 86 -5.19 -16.93 4.59
N PHE A 87 -4.91 -16.47 3.37
CA PHE A 87 -3.55 -16.06 2.99
C PHE A 87 -3.07 -14.88 3.84
N GLY A 88 -3.93 -13.90 4.09
CA GLY A 88 -3.62 -12.78 4.98
C GLY A 88 -3.33 -13.22 6.42
N GLU A 89 -4.12 -14.15 6.95
CA GLU A 89 -3.96 -14.69 8.30
C GLU A 89 -2.71 -15.57 8.44
N GLN A 90 -2.39 -16.37 7.41
CA GLN A 90 -1.20 -17.23 7.40
C GLN A 90 0.09 -16.46 7.15
N THR A 91 -0.01 -15.23 6.71
CA THR A 91 1.16 -14.41 6.40
C THR A 91 1.77 -13.85 7.67
N HIS A 92 3.01 -14.21 7.94
CA HIS A 92 3.76 -13.59 9.02
C HIS A 92 4.25 -12.21 8.58
N TRP A 93 3.67 -11.15 9.16
CA TRP A 93 3.99 -9.76 8.86
C TRP A 93 5.49 -9.42 8.98
N GLY A 94 6.26 -10.18 9.75
CA GLY A 94 7.68 -9.95 9.96
C GLY A 94 8.54 -10.39 8.77
N ALA A 95 8.66 -11.69 8.58
CA ALA A 95 9.64 -12.28 7.67
C ALA A 95 9.14 -12.39 6.23
N ASP A 96 7.84 -12.64 6.01
CA ASP A 96 7.37 -13.00 4.67
C ASP A 96 6.97 -11.76 3.85
N VAL A 97 6.16 -10.88 4.43
CA VAL A 97 5.60 -9.71 3.73
C VAL A 97 6.57 -8.54 3.75
N LEU A 98 7.09 -8.19 4.92
CA LEU A 98 7.95 -7.01 5.03
C LEU A 98 9.31 -7.20 4.35
N ASP A 99 9.82 -8.42 4.25
CA ASP A 99 11.02 -8.71 3.45
C ASP A 99 10.77 -8.46 1.95
N ALA A 100 9.58 -8.83 1.45
CA ALA A 100 9.20 -8.52 0.07
C ALA A 100 9.04 -7.00 -0.16
N VAL A 101 8.46 -6.29 0.81
CA VAL A 101 8.36 -4.82 0.77
C VAL A 101 9.74 -4.18 0.80
N GLN A 102 10.62 -4.60 1.70
CA GLN A 102 11.98 -4.08 1.79
C GLN A 102 12.77 -4.34 0.50
N ALA A 103 12.63 -5.51 -0.11
CA ALA A 103 13.26 -5.81 -1.39
C ALA A 103 12.76 -4.89 -2.52
N ALA A 104 11.45 -4.58 -2.54
CA ALA A 104 10.88 -3.63 -3.50
C ALA A 104 11.38 -2.20 -3.26
N ILE A 105 11.49 -1.77 -2.00
CA ILE A 105 12.08 -0.47 -1.65
C ILE A 105 13.53 -0.37 -2.14
N ASN A 106 14.34 -1.39 -1.87
CA ASN A 106 15.74 -1.43 -2.25
C ASN A 106 15.98 -1.48 -3.76
N ALA A 107 15.01 -1.95 -4.54
CA ALA A 107 15.06 -2.00 -6.00
C ALA A 107 14.76 -0.66 -6.67
N LEU A 108 14.24 0.32 -5.92
CA LEU A 108 13.89 1.65 -6.43
C LEU A 108 14.93 2.69 -5.99
N SER A 109 15.21 3.67 -6.85
CA SER A 109 16.04 4.80 -6.47
C SER A 109 15.27 5.81 -5.59
N PRO A 110 15.90 6.41 -4.57
CA PRO A 110 15.27 7.43 -3.74
C PRO A 110 14.81 8.68 -4.52
N PRO A 111 13.83 9.45 -3.96
CA PRO A 111 13.02 9.11 -2.80
C PRO A 111 12.07 7.96 -3.10
N VAL A 112 11.82 7.08 -2.11
CA VAL A 112 10.89 5.96 -2.26
C VAL A 112 9.71 6.15 -1.32
N PHE A 113 8.52 5.98 -1.87
CA PHE A 113 7.24 6.07 -1.18
C PHE A 113 6.56 4.70 -1.13
N ALA A 114 5.64 4.52 -0.20
CA ALA A 114 4.76 3.34 -0.20
C ALA A 114 3.30 3.75 -0.02
N MET A 115 2.41 3.02 -0.68
CA MET A 115 0.99 3.06 -0.37
C MET A 115 0.40 1.66 -0.41
N GLY A 116 -0.65 1.42 0.37
CA GLY A 116 -1.26 0.09 0.42
C GLY A 116 -2.74 0.14 0.74
N PHE A 117 -3.46 -0.91 0.35
CA PHE A 117 -4.91 -0.98 0.37
C PHE A 117 -5.39 -2.19 1.16
N CYS A 118 -6.30 -2.03 2.11
CA CYS A 118 -6.86 -3.09 2.95
C CYS A 118 -5.73 -3.86 3.69
N PHE A 119 -5.49 -5.13 3.39
CA PHE A 119 -4.31 -5.88 3.84
C PHE A 119 -3.02 -5.12 3.55
N GLY A 120 -2.86 -4.60 2.33
CA GLY A 120 -1.75 -3.74 1.97
C GLY A 120 -1.70 -2.42 2.75
N GLY A 121 -2.84 -1.91 3.22
CA GLY A 121 -2.91 -0.73 4.10
C GLY A 121 -2.27 -1.00 5.46
N THR A 122 -2.57 -2.14 6.07
CA THR A 122 -1.87 -2.60 7.29
C THR A 122 -0.41 -2.90 7.01
N THR A 123 -0.10 -3.51 5.86
CA THR A 123 1.30 -3.73 5.43
C THR A 123 2.06 -2.42 5.30
N ALA A 124 1.45 -1.37 4.74
CA ALA A 124 2.06 -0.04 4.61
C ALA A 124 2.36 0.58 5.98
N TRP A 125 1.43 0.45 6.94
CA TRP A 125 1.64 0.86 8.33
C TRP A 125 2.87 0.18 8.95
N LEU A 126 2.93 -1.14 8.85
CA LEU A 126 4.05 -1.93 9.40
C LEU A 126 5.36 -1.64 8.65
N ALA A 127 5.31 -1.43 7.34
CA ALA A 127 6.49 -1.04 6.57
C ALA A 127 7.01 0.34 6.99
N ALA A 128 6.12 1.30 7.27
CA ALA A 128 6.51 2.61 7.79
C ALA A 128 7.26 2.52 9.13
N ALA A 129 6.93 1.53 9.97
CA ALA A 129 7.55 1.32 11.28
C ALA A 129 8.82 0.45 11.22
N ARG A 130 8.90 -0.51 10.29
CA ARG A 130 9.91 -1.59 10.34
C ARG A 130 10.86 -1.62 9.13
N CYS A 131 10.46 -1.06 7.98
CA CYS A 131 11.31 -0.98 6.81
C CYS A 131 12.15 0.31 6.79
N THR A 132 13.24 0.28 6.04
CA THR A 132 14.13 1.43 5.87
C THR A 132 14.05 1.98 4.44
N GLY A 133 14.38 3.27 4.27
CA GLY A 133 14.46 3.89 2.95
C GLY A 133 13.14 4.48 2.43
N LEU A 134 12.07 4.47 3.22
CA LEU A 134 10.82 5.13 2.87
C LEU A 134 10.86 6.62 3.21
N ALA A 135 10.50 7.46 2.24
CA ALA A 135 10.37 8.91 2.40
C ALA A 135 9.00 9.30 2.99
N ALA A 136 7.92 8.64 2.59
CA ALA A 136 6.60 8.79 3.16
C ALA A 136 5.68 7.61 2.79
N VAL A 137 4.59 7.45 3.55
CA VAL A 137 3.66 6.32 3.43
C VAL A 137 2.21 6.79 3.46
N ALA A 138 1.35 6.15 2.66
CA ALA A 138 -0.10 6.32 2.70
C ALA A 138 -0.78 4.96 2.92
N SER A 139 -1.50 4.80 4.01
CA SER A 139 -2.28 3.60 4.30
C SER A 139 -3.76 3.84 4.02
N PHE A 140 -4.35 2.98 3.21
CA PHE A 140 -5.77 3.02 2.87
C PHE A 140 -6.50 1.88 3.55
N TYR A 141 -7.48 2.23 4.37
CA TYR A 141 -8.37 1.31 5.08
C TYR A 141 -7.69 0.03 5.60
N GLY A 142 -6.55 0.20 6.28
CA GLY A 142 -5.81 -0.89 6.94
C GLY A 142 -6.50 -1.32 8.23
N GLY A 143 -7.31 -2.38 8.16
CA GLY A 143 -8.18 -2.77 9.29
C GLY A 143 -7.43 -3.33 10.48
N GLN A 144 -6.31 -4.00 10.26
CA GLN A 144 -5.52 -4.63 11.32
C GLN A 144 -4.52 -3.68 12.00
N ILE A 145 -4.51 -2.39 11.65
CA ILE A 145 -3.67 -1.40 12.36
C ILE A 145 -3.97 -1.39 13.86
N VAL A 146 -5.23 -1.64 14.26
CA VAL A 146 -5.64 -1.72 15.68
C VAL A 146 -4.88 -2.78 16.47
N ASP A 147 -4.38 -3.82 15.81
CA ASP A 147 -3.61 -4.90 16.44
C ASP A 147 -2.13 -4.54 16.61
N TYR A 148 -1.69 -3.42 16.00
CA TYR A 148 -0.30 -2.97 15.95
C TYR A 148 -0.13 -1.52 16.39
N LEU A 149 -0.91 -1.07 17.38
CA LEU A 149 -0.87 0.32 17.88
C LEU A 149 0.44 0.67 18.59
N SER A 150 1.19 -0.32 19.06
CA SER A 150 2.52 -0.10 19.64
C SER A 150 3.61 0.20 18.61
N GLU A 151 3.33 -0.05 17.32
CA GLU A 151 4.25 0.28 16.24
C GLU A 151 4.25 1.79 15.99
N ILE A 152 5.43 2.38 15.92
CA ILE A 152 5.59 3.81 15.66
C ILE A 152 6.20 3.97 14.27
N PRO A 153 5.46 4.56 13.30
CA PRO A 153 6.01 4.84 11.99
C PRO A 153 7.27 5.69 12.06
N LEU A 154 8.35 5.21 11.46
CA LEU A 154 9.60 5.95 11.28
C LEU A 154 9.53 6.88 10.07
N ALA A 155 8.79 6.47 9.04
CA ALA A 155 8.49 7.30 7.89
C ALA A 155 7.21 8.12 8.13
N PRO A 156 7.15 9.39 7.70
CA PRO A 156 5.92 10.17 7.70
C PRO A 156 4.76 9.41 7.07
N THR A 157 3.66 9.27 7.79
CA THR A 157 2.55 8.40 7.39
C THR A 157 1.22 9.12 7.48
N ILE A 158 0.33 8.88 6.51
CA ILE A 158 -1.07 9.32 6.54
C ILE A 158 -2.01 8.13 6.42
N LEU A 159 -3.19 8.23 7.06
CA LEU A 159 -4.24 7.23 6.99
C LEU A 159 -5.46 7.76 6.22
N HIS A 160 -6.01 6.91 5.36
CA HIS A 160 -7.26 7.14 4.64
C HIS A 160 -8.28 6.08 5.07
N LEU A 161 -9.36 6.49 5.74
CA LEU A 161 -10.35 5.62 6.37
C LEU A 161 -11.77 6.01 5.93
N GLY A 162 -12.64 5.02 5.73
CA GLY A 162 -14.05 5.24 5.44
C GLY A 162 -14.87 5.41 6.71
N LYS A 163 -15.86 6.30 6.73
CA LYS A 163 -16.79 6.49 7.85
C LYS A 163 -17.84 5.39 7.96
N THR A 164 -18.18 4.78 6.83
CA THR A 164 -19.18 3.71 6.72
C THR A 164 -18.53 2.36 6.35
N ASP A 165 -17.29 2.17 6.80
CA ASP A 165 -16.51 0.96 6.57
C ASP A 165 -17.03 -0.16 7.51
N ASP A 166 -17.53 -1.25 6.94
CA ASP A 166 -18.09 -2.38 7.69
C ASP A 166 -16.99 -3.27 8.30
N LEU A 167 -15.75 -3.16 7.82
CA LEU A 167 -14.60 -3.92 8.31
C LEU A 167 -13.78 -3.15 9.34
N ILE A 168 -13.86 -1.81 9.33
CA ILE A 168 -13.16 -0.93 10.27
C ILE A 168 -14.18 -0.07 11.01
N LEU A 169 -14.72 -0.62 12.07
CA LEU A 169 -15.77 0.04 12.84
C LEU A 169 -15.29 1.38 13.43
N PRO A 170 -16.18 2.34 13.68
CA PRO A 170 -15.83 3.64 14.25
C PRO A 170 -15.01 3.55 15.54
N ALA A 171 -15.26 2.56 16.39
CA ALA A 171 -14.47 2.35 17.61
C ALA A 171 -13.00 2.02 17.32
N ALA A 172 -12.71 1.26 16.26
CA ALA A 172 -11.34 0.97 15.81
C ALA A 172 -10.64 2.25 15.32
N VAL A 173 -11.35 3.08 14.55
CA VAL A 173 -10.83 4.37 14.07
C VAL A 173 -10.48 5.28 15.26
N GLU A 174 -11.35 5.39 16.25
CA GLU A 174 -11.09 6.21 17.45
C GLU A 174 -9.92 5.65 18.27
N THR A 175 -9.78 4.32 18.36
CA THR A 175 -8.64 3.68 19.02
C THR A 175 -7.31 4.02 18.34
N ILE A 176 -7.25 3.94 17.00
CA ILE A 176 -6.06 4.32 16.23
C ILE A 176 -5.72 5.79 16.46
N ARG A 177 -6.71 6.68 16.39
CA ARG A 177 -6.52 8.13 16.58
C ARG A 177 -6.09 8.48 18.00
N ALA A 178 -6.61 7.77 18.99
CA ALA A 178 -6.21 7.97 20.39
C ALA A 178 -4.77 7.52 20.66
N ALA A 179 -4.34 6.41 20.03
CA ALA A 179 -2.98 5.91 20.16
C ALA A 179 -1.96 6.80 19.42
N HIS A 180 -2.35 7.44 18.32
CA HIS A 180 -1.50 8.26 17.47
C HIS A 180 -2.15 9.62 17.16
N PRO A 181 -2.28 10.52 18.15
CA PRO A 181 -3.03 11.78 18.02
C PRO A 181 -2.43 12.75 16.98
N ASP A 182 -1.13 12.68 16.75
CA ASP A 182 -0.41 13.53 15.80
C ASP A 182 -0.41 12.95 14.36
N LEU A 183 -0.93 11.74 14.16
CA LEU A 183 -0.96 11.10 12.87
C LEU A 183 -2.13 11.63 12.02
N PRO A 184 -1.88 12.16 10.81
CA PRO A 184 -2.96 12.59 9.93
C PRO A 184 -3.84 11.41 9.49
N ALA A 185 -5.05 11.32 10.03
CA ALA A 185 -6.06 10.33 9.68
C ALA A 185 -7.26 11.02 9.02
N PHE A 186 -7.45 10.80 7.74
CA PHE A 186 -8.51 11.39 6.93
C PHE A 186 -9.72 10.44 6.87
N LEU A 187 -10.88 10.95 7.24
CA LEU A 187 -12.15 10.23 7.18
C LEU A 187 -12.96 10.66 5.96
N TYR A 188 -13.47 9.68 5.21
CA TYR A 188 -14.22 9.87 3.98
C TYR A 188 -15.67 9.37 4.14
N GLU A 189 -16.61 10.00 3.45
CA GLU A 189 -18.02 9.57 3.37
C GLU A 189 -18.15 8.33 2.44
N ALA A 190 -17.48 7.25 2.81
CA ALA A 190 -17.37 6.04 2.00
C ALA A 190 -17.18 4.80 2.88
N GLY A 191 -17.44 3.62 2.31
CA GLY A 191 -17.19 2.32 2.92
C GLY A 191 -15.76 1.82 2.70
N HIS A 192 -15.57 0.51 2.92
CA HIS A 192 -14.32 -0.16 2.60
C HIS A 192 -14.02 -0.13 1.10
N ALA A 193 -12.75 -0.20 0.73
CA ALA A 193 -12.29 -0.28 -0.65
C ALA A 193 -12.72 0.89 -1.57
N PHE A 194 -12.95 2.09 -1.05
CA PHE A 194 -13.50 3.23 -1.78
C PHE A 194 -12.64 3.73 -2.98
N VAL A 195 -11.44 3.20 -3.17
CA VAL A 195 -10.60 3.44 -4.36
C VAL A 195 -10.57 2.25 -5.32
N ALA A 196 -11.18 1.12 -4.96
CA ALA A 196 -11.19 -0.10 -5.77
C ALA A 196 -12.58 -0.33 -6.41
N PRO A 197 -12.67 -1.07 -7.51
CA PRO A 197 -13.93 -1.25 -8.25
C PRO A 197 -15.10 -1.77 -7.43
N ASN A 198 -14.83 -2.62 -6.42
CA ASN A 198 -15.84 -3.24 -5.57
C ASN A 198 -16.41 -2.35 -4.45
N GLY A 199 -15.84 -1.15 -4.26
CA GLY A 199 -16.32 -0.19 -3.26
C GLY A 199 -16.16 1.27 -3.70
N TYR A 200 -15.94 1.49 -5.00
CA TYR A 200 -15.55 2.79 -5.53
C TYR A 200 -16.50 3.92 -5.15
N HIS A 201 -15.92 4.98 -4.58
CA HIS A 201 -16.61 6.23 -4.29
C HIS A 201 -15.80 7.40 -4.85
N GLU A 202 -16.32 8.04 -5.92
CA GLU A 202 -15.60 8.97 -6.77
C GLU A 202 -14.91 10.11 -6.01
N ASP A 203 -15.67 10.85 -5.21
CA ASP A 203 -15.12 12.01 -4.47
C ASP A 203 -14.08 11.60 -3.43
N SER A 204 -14.30 10.48 -2.74
CA SER A 204 -13.37 9.97 -1.73
C SER A 204 -12.09 9.46 -2.39
N ALA A 205 -12.19 8.75 -3.50
CA ALA A 205 -11.05 8.28 -4.27
C ALA A 205 -10.22 9.46 -4.81
N ARG A 206 -10.87 10.44 -5.42
CA ARG A 206 -10.22 11.66 -5.93
C ARG A 206 -9.51 12.44 -4.82
N LEU A 207 -10.19 12.69 -3.71
CA LEU A 207 -9.64 13.49 -2.61
C LEU A 207 -8.50 12.76 -1.90
N SER A 208 -8.60 11.43 -1.70
CA SER A 208 -7.52 10.65 -1.10
C SER A 208 -6.28 10.60 -2.00
N LYS A 209 -6.44 10.47 -3.32
CA LYS A 209 -5.33 10.56 -4.30
C LYS A 209 -4.63 11.91 -4.21
N LEU A 210 -5.37 13.03 -4.17
CA LEU A 210 -4.79 14.37 -4.04
C LEU A 210 -3.99 14.54 -2.74
N ARG A 211 -4.53 14.06 -1.60
CA ARG A 211 -3.84 14.11 -0.30
C ARG A 211 -2.58 13.25 -0.29
N THR A 212 -2.63 12.06 -0.87
CA THR A 212 -1.47 11.17 -1.01
C THR A 212 -0.38 11.84 -1.84
N LEU A 213 -0.71 12.41 -3.00
CA LEU A 213 0.26 13.09 -3.86
C LEU A 213 0.86 14.33 -3.17
N ALA A 214 0.06 15.11 -2.45
CA ALA A 214 0.54 16.24 -1.67
C ALA A 214 1.50 15.78 -0.56
N HIS A 215 1.17 14.69 0.14
CA HIS A 215 2.01 14.10 1.17
C HIS A 215 3.35 13.62 0.59
N PHE A 216 3.35 12.89 -0.51
CA PHE A 216 4.57 12.43 -1.16
C PHE A 216 5.42 13.62 -1.68
N SER A 217 4.78 14.63 -2.29
CA SER A 217 5.49 15.83 -2.73
C SER A 217 6.16 16.58 -1.59
N HIS A 218 5.50 16.70 -0.44
CA HIS A 218 6.07 17.35 0.76
C HIS A 218 7.32 16.64 1.28
N HIS A 219 7.40 15.31 1.11
CA HIS A 219 8.50 14.49 1.60
C HIS A 219 9.46 14.02 0.51
N SER A 220 9.38 14.60 -0.70
CA SER A 220 10.23 14.20 -1.84
C SER A 220 11.69 14.64 -1.72
N GLY A 221 12.02 15.50 -0.75
CA GLY A 221 13.35 16.10 -0.62
C GLY A 221 13.68 17.14 -1.70
N VAL A 222 12.82 17.30 -2.71
CA VAL A 222 12.91 18.37 -3.69
C VAL A 222 12.36 19.63 -3.03
N ARG A 223 13.24 20.46 -2.45
CA ARG A 223 12.85 21.83 -2.08
C ARG A 223 12.55 22.55 -3.39
N GLY A 224 11.28 22.88 -3.60
CA GLY A 224 10.93 23.81 -4.66
C GLY A 224 11.75 25.09 -4.44
N GLU A 225 12.49 25.50 -5.44
CA GLU A 225 13.05 26.84 -5.47
C GLU A 225 11.88 27.82 -5.38
N SER A 226 11.80 28.50 -4.25
CA SER A 226 10.83 29.58 -4.00
C SER A 226 11.27 30.86 -4.73
#